data_8e88e7ed7af5d24cce4b588ec0fc49f6
#
_entry.id   8e88e7ed7af5d24cce4b588ec0fc49f6
#
_cell.length_a   1.000
_cell.length_b   1.000
_cell.length_c   1.000
_cell.angle_alpha   90.00
_cell.angle_beta   90.00
_cell.angle_gamma   90.00
#
_symmetry.space_group_name_H-M   'P 1'
#
loop_
_entity.id
_entity.type
_entity.pdbx_description
1 polymer ?
#
loop_
_entity_poly.entity_id
_entity_poly.type
_entity_poly.pdbx_seq_one_letter_code
_entity_poly.pdbx_strand_id
1 'polypeptide(L)'
;SKPTAPKKESLVPVSSSSKENGVGVEQDDQDLFADATVELSLDSAQNNQKKEPAKASSPAASLEVAASSSSRNSLKSYDELEEEEQEDKFELTVGVSDPEKVGDGMNAYVAYKVSTQTSMPMFRSKQFSVKRRFSDFLGLYEKLSEKHAQNGFIVPPPPEKSLIGMTKVKVGKEDSSSAEFLEKRRAALERYLRRVVSHPTMLQDPDVREFLEKEELPRAVGTQTLSGAGILKMFNKATDAVSKMTIKMNESDIWFEEKLQEVECEDQRLRKLHAVVETLVNHRKELALNTAQFAKSLAMLGSSEDNTALSRALSQLAEVEEKIEQLHQEQANNDFFLLAELLADYIRLLSVVRGAFDQRMKTWQRWQDAQTMLQKKREMEARLLWANKPDKLQQAKDEISEWESRVTQYERDFERISTVIRKEVIRFEKEKSKDFRNHVTKYLETLLTSQQQLVKYWEAFLPEAKAIS
;
A
#
# COMPACT_ATOMS: atom_id res chain seq x y z
N SER A 1 -69.98 -6.04 -19.49
CA SER A 1 -70.65 -6.18 -18.21
C SER A 1 -69.64 -6.22 -17.09
N LYS A 2 -69.55 -5.17 -16.36
CA LYS A 2 -69.15 -5.01 -14.96
C LYS A 2 -70.01 -5.93 -14.07
N PRO A 3 -69.74 -6.18 -12.76
CA PRO A 3 -69.07 -5.35 -11.80
C PRO A 3 -68.32 -6.14 -10.66
N THR A 4 -67.53 -5.44 -9.95
CA THR A 4 -67.51 -4.96 -8.55
C THR A 4 -66.77 -5.73 -7.50
N ALA A 5 -65.84 -4.99 -6.82
CA ALA A 5 -65.27 -5.28 -5.50
C ALA A 5 -66.33 -5.17 -4.38
N PRO A 6 -66.14 -5.50 -3.12
CA PRO A 6 -65.27 -4.72 -2.21
C PRO A 6 -64.65 -5.44 -0.99
N LYS A 7 -63.61 -4.77 -0.41
CA LYS A 7 -63.31 -4.34 0.99
C LYS A 7 -63.68 -5.24 2.19
N LYS A 8 -62.71 -5.38 3.11
CA LYS A 8 -62.59 -4.89 4.51
C LYS A 8 -61.54 -5.67 5.26
N GLU A 9 -60.55 -4.96 5.81
CA GLU A 9 -60.34 -4.50 7.20
C GLU A 9 -60.57 -5.59 8.27
N SER A 10 -59.61 -5.93 9.13
CA SER A 10 -59.25 -5.20 10.31
C SER A 10 -58.58 -6.12 11.37
N LEU A 11 -57.65 -5.52 12.09
CA LEU A 11 -57.38 -5.67 13.55
C LEU A 11 -56.51 -6.79 14.09
N VAL A 12 -55.45 -6.26 14.73
CA VAL A 12 -54.57 -6.81 15.79
C VAL A 12 -55.42 -7.27 17.01
N PRO A 13 -55.00 -8.21 17.87
CA PRO A 13 -54.20 -7.82 19.02
C PRO A 13 -53.14 -8.81 19.53
N VAL A 14 -52.07 -8.22 20.02
CA VAL A 14 -51.25 -8.40 21.24
C VAL A 14 -51.59 -9.60 22.15
N SER A 15 -50.54 -10.41 22.47
CA SER A 15 -50.02 -10.58 23.83
C SER A 15 -48.96 -11.72 23.91
N SER A 16 -47.76 -11.32 24.33
CA SER A 16 -46.99 -11.76 25.50
C SER A 16 -46.77 -13.24 25.75
N SER A 17 -45.51 -13.71 25.73
CA SER A 17 -44.80 -14.12 26.94
C SER A 17 -43.38 -14.62 26.62
N SER A 18 -42.47 -13.96 27.26
CA SER A 18 -41.16 -14.36 27.82
C SER A 18 -40.69 -15.80 27.67
N LYS A 19 -39.45 -15.97 27.18
CA LYS A 19 -38.42 -16.64 27.97
C LYS A 19 -37.01 -16.23 27.50
N GLU A 20 -36.26 -15.82 28.50
CA GLU A 20 -34.83 -15.52 28.50
C GLU A 20 -33.99 -16.69 27.97
N ASN A 21 -32.95 -16.35 27.23
CA ASN A 21 -31.59 -16.83 27.50
C ASN A 21 -30.61 -15.86 26.89
N GLY A 22 -30.00 -15.06 27.74
CA GLY A 22 -28.87 -14.24 27.46
C GLY A 22 -27.61 -15.10 27.37
N VAL A 23 -26.78 -14.78 26.38
CA VAL A 23 -25.33 -14.96 26.49
C VAL A 23 -24.72 -13.67 26.00
N GLY A 24 -24.04 -13.00 26.90
CA GLY A 24 -23.39 -11.73 26.68
C GLY A 24 -22.20 -11.85 25.74
N VAL A 25 -22.11 -10.85 24.87
CA VAL A 25 -20.87 -10.44 24.22
C VAL A 25 -20.78 -8.94 24.32
N GLU A 26 -20.44 -8.47 25.50
CA GLU A 26 -19.97 -7.10 25.77
C GLU A 26 -18.94 -7.19 26.88
N GLN A 27 -17.70 -7.58 26.50
CA GLN A 27 -16.54 -7.39 27.39
C GLN A 27 -15.24 -7.80 26.67
N ASP A 28 -14.89 -7.07 25.58
CA ASP A 28 -13.55 -7.19 24.97
C ASP A 28 -13.00 -5.88 24.37
N ASP A 29 -13.71 -4.76 24.49
CA ASP A 29 -13.22 -3.48 23.93
C ASP A 29 -12.53 -2.56 24.93
N GLN A 30 -12.37 -2.93 26.20
CA GLN A 30 -11.69 -2.09 27.19
C GLN A 30 -10.23 -2.44 27.47
N ASP A 31 -9.74 -3.60 27.08
CA ASP A 31 -8.35 -3.99 27.32
C ASP A 31 -7.37 -3.61 26.20
N LEU A 32 -7.83 -3.00 25.10
CA LEU A 32 -6.99 -2.61 23.98
C LEU A 32 -6.25 -1.28 24.19
N PHE A 33 -6.55 -0.54 25.26
CA PHE A 33 -5.89 0.72 25.58
C PHE A 33 -5.05 0.69 26.88
N ALA A 34 -5.03 -0.41 27.59
CA ALA A 34 -4.29 -0.51 28.85
C ALA A 34 -2.77 -0.67 28.69
N ASP A 35 -2.29 -1.05 27.50
CA ASP A 35 -0.86 -1.33 27.24
C ASP A 35 -0.12 -0.22 26.51
N ALA A 36 -0.71 0.95 26.31
CA ALA A 36 -0.13 2.07 25.57
C ALA A 36 0.27 3.28 26.41
N THR A 37 0.29 3.16 27.75
CA THR A 37 0.89 4.17 28.62
C THR A 37 2.35 3.83 28.89
N VAL A 38 3.21 4.12 27.91
CA VAL A 38 4.64 4.31 28.16
C VAL A 38 4.79 5.72 28.74
N GLU A 39 4.98 5.81 30.03
CA GLU A 39 5.41 7.04 30.70
C GLU A 39 6.75 7.48 30.13
N LEU A 40 6.75 8.61 29.44
CA LEU A 40 7.96 9.36 29.12
C LEU A 40 8.42 10.07 30.40
N SER A 41 9.20 9.39 31.22
CA SER A 41 9.98 10.03 32.26
C SER A 41 11.17 10.75 31.63
N LEU A 42 11.08 12.06 31.58
CA LEU A 42 12.20 12.97 31.42
C LEU A 42 12.94 13.02 32.75
N ASP A 43 14.01 12.27 32.89
CA ASP A 43 14.96 12.51 33.97
C ASP A 43 16.36 12.74 33.45
N SER A 44 16.89 13.84 34.00
CA SER A 44 18.11 14.55 33.69
C SER A 44 19.37 13.72 34.01
N ALA A 45 20.39 14.01 33.22
CA ALA A 45 21.76 13.59 33.45
C ALA A 45 22.31 13.93 34.83
N GLN A 46 22.97 13.00 35.50
CA GLN A 46 24.15 13.30 36.31
C GLN A 46 25.11 12.11 36.43
N ASN A 47 26.27 12.42 35.98
CA ASN A 47 27.62 11.91 36.13
C ASN A 47 27.87 11.10 37.44
N ASN A 48 28.56 9.94 37.34
CA ASN A 48 29.78 9.75 38.11
C ASN A 48 30.63 8.53 37.64
N GLN A 49 31.90 8.79 37.68
CA GLN A 49 33.07 7.99 37.26
C GLN A 49 33.43 6.86 38.24
N LYS A 50 34.25 5.92 37.68
CA LYS A 50 35.33 5.11 38.27
C LYS A 50 34.98 3.71 38.79
N LYS A 51 35.57 2.63 38.28
CA LYS A 51 36.96 2.19 38.31
C LYS A 51 37.07 0.78 37.72
N GLU A 52 38.04 0.54 36.82
CA GLU A 52 38.73 -0.73 36.64
C GLU A 52 39.66 -1.02 37.85
N PRO A 53 40.18 -2.26 38.05
CA PRO A 53 41.09 -2.93 37.16
C PRO A 53 41.18 -4.49 37.17
N ALA A 54 41.62 -5.03 36.07
CA ALA A 54 42.78 -5.87 35.80
C ALA A 54 42.86 -7.36 36.15
N LYS A 55 43.26 -8.14 35.11
CA LYS A 55 44.20 -9.29 35.03
C LYS A 55 43.75 -10.64 35.57
N ALA A 56 43.83 -11.77 34.87
CA ALA A 56 45.00 -12.38 34.22
C ALA A 56 44.60 -13.69 33.49
N SER A 57 45.24 -13.90 32.37
CA SER A 57 46.04 -15.01 31.84
C SER A 57 45.38 -16.32 31.40
N SER A 58 45.70 -16.64 30.14
CA SER A 58 45.64 -17.90 29.39
C SER A 58 46.44 -19.06 30.03
N PRO A 59 46.41 -20.33 29.52
CA PRO A 59 46.72 -20.66 28.13
C PRO A 59 46.02 -21.88 27.49
N ALA A 60 46.05 -21.88 26.18
CA ALA A 60 46.14 -22.90 25.13
C ALA A 60 45.88 -24.39 25.39
N ALA A 61 45.10 -24.99 24.52
CA ALA A 61 45.36 -26.27 23.88
C ALA A 61 44.68 -26.39 22.51
N SER A 62 45.48 -26.55 21.49
CA SER A 62 45.14 -26.87 20.12
C SER A 62 44.52 -28.24 19.97
N LEU A 63 43.48 -28.36 19.11
CA LEU A 63 43.18 -29.57 18.36
C LEU A 63 42.65 -29.17 16.99
N GLU A 64 43.51 -29.37 15.99
CA GLU A 64 43.16 -29.41 14.57
C GLU A 64 42.19 -30.58 14.30
N VAL A 65 41.06 -30.31 13.67
CA VAL A 65 40.35 -31.31 12.88
C VAL A 65 39.95 -30.65 11.57
N ALA A 66 40.28 -31.34 10.49
CA ALA A 66 40.25 -30.96 9.10
C ALA A 66 38.88 -30.41 8.67
N ALA A 67 38.93 -29.29 7.98
CA ALA A 67 37.81 -28.66 7.31
C ALA A 67 37.50 -29.37 5.97
N SER A 68 36.29 -29.90 5.84
CA SER A 68 35.66 -30.10 4.55
C SER A 68 35.11 -28.76 4.07
N SER A 69 35.57 -28.31 2.93
CA SER A 69 35.17 -27.09 2.26
C SER A 69 33.68 -27.17 1.84
N SER A 70 32.83 -26.59 2.63
CA SER A 70 31.48 -26.20 2.22
C SER A 70 31.53 -24.74 1.78
N SER A 71 31.16 -24.52 0.54
CA SER A 71 31.06 -23.20 -0.11
C SER A 71 30.24 -22.23 0.74
N ARG A 72 30.91 -21.34 1.44
CA ARG A 72 30.30 -20.16 2.04
C ARG A 72 30.04 -19.17 0.91
N ASN A 73 28.81 -19.17 0.39
CA ASN A 73 28.31 -17.98 -0.28
C ASN A 73 28.20 -16.89 0.80
N SER A 74 29.17 -16.00 0.79
CA SER A 74 29.23 -14.79 1.58
C SER A 74 27.96 -13.98 1.30
N LEU A 75 27.06 -13.91 2.28
CA LEU A 75 26.04 -12.87 2.33
C LEU A 75 26.79 -11.54 2.39
N LYS A 76 26.72 -10.76 1.32
CA LYS A 76 27.27 -9.41 1.29
C LYS A 76 26.69 -8.63 2.47
N SER A 77 27.54 -7.90 3.18
CA SER A 77 27.19 -7.03 4.27
C SER A 77 26.20 -5.94 3.78
N TYR A 78 25.41 -5.40 4.70
CA TYR A 78 24.53 -4.24 4.43
C TYR A 78 25.30 -3.07 3.78
N ASP A 79 26.55 -2.86 4.21
CA ASP A 79 27.43 -1.82 3.71
C ASP A 79 27.89 -2.07 2.26
N GLU A 80 28.10 -3.33 1.87
CA GLU A 80 28.43 -3.69 0.47
C GLU A 80 27.26 -3.52 -0.50
N LEU A 81 26.02 -3.64 0.00
CA LEU A 81 24.80 -3.34 -0.79
C LEU A 81 24.55 -1.84 -0.93
N GLU A 82 24.99 -1.02 0.04
CA GLU A 82 24.93 0.45 -0.05
C GLU A 82 25.98 1.02 -1.01
N GLU A 83 27.15 0.40 -1.12
CA GLU A 83 28.20 0.83 -2.06
C GLU A 83 27.82 0.55 -3.53
N GLU A 84 27.13 -0.53 -3.85
CA GLU A 84 26.62 -0.81 -5.21
C GLU A 84 25.51 0.16 -5.65
N GLU A 85 24.78 0.84 -4.72
CA GLU A 85 23.76 1.85 -5.04
C GLU A 85 24.33 3.26 -5.30
N GLN A 86 25.63 3.50 -5.11
CA GLN A 86 26.23 4.83 -5.29
C GLN A 86 26.78 5.11 -6.70
N GLU A 87 26.77 4.14 -7.59
CA GLU A 87 27.22 4.36 -8.96
C GLU A 87 26.09 4.91 -9.84
N ASP A 88 26.30 6.12 -10.36
CA ASP A 88 25.52 6.85 -11.36
C ASP A 88 24.10 7.27 -10.94
N LYS A 89 24.01 8.32 -10.13
CA LYS A 89 22.74 9.02 -9.86
C LYS A 89 22.24 9.80 -11.08
N PHE A 90 21.67 9.08 -12.03
CA PHE A 90 20.80 9.72 -13.00
C PHE A 90 19.53 10.21 -12.29
N GLU A 91 19.22 11.49 -12.44
CA GLU A 91 17.99 12.04 -11.90
C GLU A 91 16.84 11.77 -12.87
N LEU A 92 15.75 11.18 -12.35
CA LEU A 92 14.49 11.08 -13.04
C LEU A 92 13.37 11.45 -12.07
N THR A 93 12.63 12.49 -12.43
CA THR A 93 11.45 12.92 -11.69
C THR A 93 10.21 12.86 -12.57
N VAL A 94 9.11 12.38 -12.02
CA VAL A 94 7.81 12.32 -12.68
C VAL A 94 6.77 13.06 -11.86
N GLY A 95 5.83 13.70 -12.55
CA GLY A 95 4.67 14.34 -11.96
C GLY A 95 3.41 13.97 -12.74
N VAL A 96 2.28 13.92 -12.05
CA VAL A 96 0.95 13.72 -12.64
C VAL A 96 0.08 14.91 -12.27
N SER A 97 -0.41 15.63 -13.28
CA SER A 97 -1.16 16.88 -13.12
C SER A 97 -2.32 16.97 -14.11
N ASP A 98 -3.04 18.08 -14.03
CA ASP A 98 -4.01 18.55 -15.02
C ASP A 98 -5.03 17.48 -15.42
N PRO A 99 -5.86 16.94 -14.49
CA PRO A 99 -6.93 16.02 -14.86
C PRO A 99 -7.92 16.72 -15.78
N GLU A 100 -8.06 16.23 -17.01
CA GLU A 100 -8.90 16.79 -18.07
C GLU A 100 -9.93 15.75 -18.52
N LYS A 101 -11.21 16.13 -18.58
CA LYS A 101 -12.25 15.29 -19.16
C LYS A 101 -12.15 15.36 -20.69
N VAL A 102 -12.01 14.20 -21.30
CA VAL A 102 -11.93 14.04 -22.77
C VAL A 102 -13.14 13.27 -23.26
N GLY A 103 -13.84 13.85 -24.24
CA GLY A 103 -15.04 13.27 -24.84
C GLY A 103 -16.32 13.44 -23.98
N ASP A 104 -17.45 12.99 -24.54
CA ASP A 104 -18.78 13.14 -23.97
C ASP A 104 -19.49 11.80 -23.76
N GLY A 105 -20.46 11.78 -22.83
CA GLY A 105 -21.31 10.63 -22.56
C GLY A 105 -20.55 9.42 -22.01
N MET A 106 -20.95 8.23 -22.43
CA MET A 106 -20.39 6.97 -21.92
C MET A 106 -18.92 6.73 -22.32
N ASN A 107 -18.46 7.34 -23.39
CA ASN A 107 -17.09 7.23 -23.88
C ASN A 107 -16.15 8.27 -23.25
N ALA A 108 -16.66 9.18 -22.43
CA ALA A 108 -15.85 10.14 -21.72
C ALA A 108 -14.87 9.46 -20.77
N TYR A 109 -13.66 9.99 -20.73
CA TYR A 109 -12.61 9.56 -19.79
C TYR A 109 -11.85 10.76 -19.25
N VAL A 110 -11.08 10.56 -18.19
CA VAL A 110 -10.18 11.58 -17.65
C VAL A 110 -8.77 11.24 -18.09
N ALA A 111 -8.11 12.21 -18.73
CA ALA A 111 -6.68 12.17 -19.05
C ALA A 111 -5.91 13.01 -18.03
N TYR A 112 -4.74 12.54 -17.69
CA TYR A 112 -3.79 13.19 -16.78
C TYR A 112 -2.53 13.54 -17.57
N LYS A 113 -1.95 14.69 -17.31
CA LYS A 113 -0.64 15.05 -17.84
C LYS A 113 0.44 14.38 -16.99
N VAL A 114 1.25 13.55 -17.63
CA VAL A 114 2.44 12.94 -17.06
C VAL A 114 3.64 13.72 -17.55
N SER A 115 4.31 14.42 -16.62
CA SER A 115 5.52 15.21 -16.90
C SER A 115 6.74 14.45 -16.40
N THR A 116 7.78 14.40 -17.22
CA THR A 116 9.04 13.73 -16.91
C THR A 116 10.20 14.72 -17.09
N GLN A 117 11.08 14.76 -16.09
CA GLN A 117 12.37 15.45 -16.16
C GLN A 117 13.46 14.44 -15.83
N THR A 118 14.48 14.33 -16.67
CA THR A 118 15.51 13.30 -16.53
C THR A 118 16.85 13.74 -17.09
N SER A 119 17.93 13.23 -16.50
CA SER A 119 19.30 13.30 -17.03
C SER A 119 19.74 11.99 -17.71
N MET A 120 18.88 10.96 -17.70
CA MET A 120 19.20 9.63 -18.24
C MET A 120 19.34 9.67 -19.78
N PRO A 121 20.42 9.11 -20.33
CA PRO A 121 20.71 9.18 -21.78
C PRO A 121 19.75 8.34 -22.64
N MET A 122 19.00 7.42 -22.03
CA MET A 122 18.04 6.57 -22.75
C MET A 122 16.79 7.30 -23.24
N PHE A 123 16.51 8.50 -22.71
CA PHE A 123 15.38 9.33 -23.14
C PHE A 123 15.79 10.34 -24.21
N ARG A 124 14.89 10.64 -25.14
CA ARG A 124 15.16 11.55 -26.28
C ARG A 124 15.31 13.01 -25.86
N SER A 125 14.63 13.40 -24.81
CA SER A 125 14.60 14.75 -24.27
C SER A 125 14.81 14.75 -22.77
N LYS A 126 15.36 15.83 -22.22
CA LYS A 126 15.55 15.99 -20.77
C LYS A 126 14.25 16.38 -20.04
N GLN A 127 13.29 16.96 -20.75
CA GLN A 127 12.00 17.36 -20.22
C GLN A 127 10.93 17.17 -21.30
N PHE A 128 9.87 16.46 -20.94
CA PHE A 128 8.74 16.15 -21.82
C PHE A 128 7.49 15.81 -21.02
N SER A 129 6.34 15.81 -21.67
CA SER A 129 5.07 15.40 -21.07
C SER A 129 4.18 14.68 -22.07
N VAL A 130 3.36 13.78 -21.56
CA VAL A 130 2.39 13.00 -22.32
C VAL A 130 1.05 12.98 -21.59
N LYS A 131 -0.03 12.69 -22.30
CA LYS A 131 -1.36 12.48 -21.69
C LYS A 131 -1.61 10.98 -21.49
N ARG A 132 -2.07 10.59 -20.29
CA ARG A 132 -2.38 9.20 -19.93
C ARG A 132 -3.72 9.12 -19.21
N ARG A 133 -4.55 8.18 -19.61
CA ARG A 133 -5.79 7.85 -18.89
C ARG A 133 -5.53 6.77 -17.84
N PHE A 134 -6.43 6.63 -16.89
CA PHE A 134 -6.31 5.64 -15.82
C PHE A 134 -6.03 4.20 -16.31
N SER A 135 -6.67 3.79 -17.42
CA SER A 135 -6.43 2.47 -18.03
C SER A 135 -5.00 2.28 -18.55
N ASP A 136 -4.30 3.35 -18.90
CA ASP A 136 -2.92 3.25 -19.39
C ASP A 136 -1.97 2.92 -18.23
N PHE A 137 -2.23 3.46 -17.03
CA PHE A 137 -1.51 3.08 -15.80
C PHE A 137 -1.78 1.61 -15.42
N LEU A 138 -3.02 1.14 -15.57
CA LEU A 138 -3.33 -0.28 -15.37
C LEU A 138 -2.60 -1.17 -16.36
N GLY A 139 -2.56 -0.79 -17.63
CA GLY A 139 -1.85 -1.53 -18.68
C GLY A 139 -0.33 -1.58 -18.43
N LEU A 140 0.26 -0.50 -17.89
CA LEU A 140 1.66 -0.52 -17.45
C LEU A 140 1.88 -1.53 -16.33
N TYR A 141 1.02 -1.50 -15.31
CA TYR A 141 1.10 -2.44 -14.19
C TYR A 141 0.99 -3.91 -14.66
N GLU A 142 0.06 -4.20 -15.57
CA GLU A 142 -0.12 -5.56 -16.12
C GLU A 142 1.16 -6.05 -16.78
N LYS A 143 1.75 -5.25 -17.66
CA LYS A 143 2.99 -5.59 -18.35
C LYS A 143 4.16 -5.81 -17.38
N LEU A 144 4.33 -4.91 -16.40
CA LEU A 144 5.40 -5.04 -15.40
C LEU A 144 5.17 -6.25 -14.50
N SER A 145 3.93 -6.50 -14.08
CA SER A 145 3.58 -7.65 -13.25
C SER A 145 3.83 -8.96 -13.96
N GLU A 146 3.44 -9.08 -15.23
CA GLU A 146 3.69 -10.27 -16.04
C GLU A 146 5.19 -10.59 -16.18
N LYS A 147 6.01 -9.57 -16.41
CA LYS A 147 7.46 -9.74 -16.60
C LYS A 147 8.23 -9.99 -15.30
N HIS A 148 7.88 -9.27 -14.24
CA HIS A 148 8.73 -9.16 -13.06
C HIS A 148 8.19 -9.91 -11.83
N ALA A 149 6.87 -9.96 -11.59
CA ALA A 149 6.32 -10.57 -10.38
C ALA A 149 6.64 -12.07 -10.28
N GLN A 150 6.68 -12.80 -11.39
CA GLN A 150 7.04 -14.22 -11.40
C GLN A 150 8.50 -14.50 -11.03
N ASN A 151 9.35 -13.48 -11.10
CA ASN A 151 10.76 -13.55 -10.74
C ASN A 151 11.05 -13.08 -9.30
N GLY A 152 9.99 -12.76 -8.52
CA GLY A 152 10.12 -12.35 -7.12
C GLY A 152 10.26 -10.85 -6.89
N PHE A 153 10.17 -10.01 -7.94
CA PHE A 153 10.18 -8.56 -7.79
C PHE A 153 8.85 -8.05 -7.21
N ILE A 154 8.96 -7.02 -6.36
CA ILE A 154 7.80 -6.32 -5.78
C ILE A 154 7.36 -5.24 -6.77
N VAL A 155 6.38 -5.57 -7.62
CA VAL A 155 5.81 -4.62 -8.58
C VAL A 155 4.80 -3.72 -7.88
N PRO A 156 5.01 -2.38 -7.82
CA PRO A 156 4.08 -1.49 -7.15
C PRO A 156 2.67 -1.59 -7.74
N PRO A 157 1.62 -1.78 -6.92
CA PRO A 157 0.26 -1.87 -7.41
C PRO A 157 -0.29 -0.48 -7.76
N PRO A 158 -1.11 -0.35 -8.81
CA PRO A 158 -1.79 0.89 -9.13
C PRO A 158 -2.89 1.18 -8.09
N PRO A 159 -3.39 2.44 -8.02
CA PRO A 159 -4.52 2.77 -7.17
C PRO A 159 -5.79 2.05 -7.61
N GLU A 160 -6.72 1.83 -6.68
CA GLU A 160 -7.96 1.11 -6.92
C GLU A 160 -8.88 1.83 -7.92
N LYS A 161 -9.60 1.04 -8.71
CA LYS A 161 -10.60 1.53 -9.65
C LYS A 161 -11.90 1.85 -8.91
N SER A 162 -12.13 3.11 -8.59
CA SER A 162 -13.44 3.56 -8.08
C SER A 162 -14.44 3.78 -9.23
N LEU A 163 -15.47 2.97 -9.26
CA LEU A 163 -16.55 3.08 -10.27
C LEU A 163 -17.51 4.23 -9.95
N ILE A 164 -17.81 4.44 -8.68
CA ILE A 164 -18.78 5.46 -8.22
C ILE A 164 -18.30 6.87 -8.54
N GLY A 165 -17.04 7.19 -8.22
CA GLY A 165 -16.46 8.49 -8.51
C GLY A 165 -16.40 8.80 -10.01
N MET A 166 -16.04 7.80 -10.84
CA MET A 166 -16.01 7.97 -12.30
C MET A 166 -17.37 8.19 -12.94
N THR A 167 -18.42 7.57 -12.41
CA THR A 167 -19.78 7.79 -12.91
C THR A 167 -20.23 9.23 -12.67
N LYS A 168 -19.95 9.80 -11.50
CA LYS A 168 -20.25 11.20 -11.18
C LYS A 168 -19.54 12.17 -12.12
N VAL A 169 -18.26 11.97 -12.38
CA VAL A 169 -17.46 12.79 -13.31
C VAL A 169 -17.97 12.68 -14.74
N LYS A 170 -18.37 11.48 -15.19
CA LYS A 170 -18.89 11.26 -16.56
C LYS A 170 -20.23 11.94 -16.80
N VAL A 171 -21.11 11.93 -15.80
CA VAL A 171 -22.46 12.55 -15.88
C VAL A 171 -22.40 14.09 -15.88
N GLY A 172 -21.23 14.69 -15.67
CA GLY A 172 -21.03 16.13 -15.82
C GLY A 172 -21.56 16.97 -14.67
N LYS A 173 -21.78 16.38 -13.50
CA LYS A 173 -21.97 17.15 -12.27
C LYS A 173 -20.62 17.67 -11.80
N GLU A 174 -20.32 18.89 -12.15
CA GLU A 174 -19.19 19.64 -11.56
C GLU A 174 -19.57 20.06 -10.14
N ASP A 175 -19.51 19.11 -9.21
CA ASP A 175 -19.64 19.38 -7.79
C ASP A 175 -18.25 19.22 -7.11
N SER A 176 -18.14 19.72 -5.89
CA SER A 176 -16.92 19.62 -5.10
C SER A 176 -16.47 18.17 -4.89
N SER A 177 -17.42 17.20 -4.90
CA SER A 177 -17.12 15.78 -4.75
C SER A 177 -16.42 15.18 -5.97
N SER A 178 -16.69 15.69 -7.16
CA SER A 178 -15.99 15.31 -8.40
C SER A 178 -14.56 15.82 -8.43
N ALA A 179 -14.33 17.08 -8.00
CA ALA A 179 -13.00 17.66 -7.90
C ALA A 179 -12.14 16.95 -6.85
N GLU A 180 -12.69 16.65 -5.67
CA GLU A 180 -11.99 15.90 -4.62
C GLU A 180 -11.61 14.48 -5.11
N PHE A 181 -12.50 13.81 -5.82
CA PHE A 181 -12.22 12.50 -6.39
C PHE A 181 -11.09 12.54 -7.42
N LEU A 182 -11.08 13.52 -8.31
CA LEU A 182 -10.04 13.68 -9.33
C LEU A 182 -8.69 13.96 -8.69
N GLU A 183 -8.64 14.80 -7.67
CA GLU A 183 -7.40 15.11 -6.95
C GLU A 183 -6.85 13.90 -6.18
N LYS A 184 -7.69 13.16 -5.48
CA LYS A 184 -7.30 11.91 -4.82
C LYS A 184 -6.72 10.91 -5.81
N ARG A 185 -7.35 10.76 -6.97
CA ARG A 185 -6.87 9.86 -8.02
C ARG A 185 -5.57 10.34 -8.64
N ARG A 186 -5.46 11.63 -8.93
CA ARG A 186 -4.22 12.23 -9.43
C ARG A 186 -3.04 11.97 -8.49
N ALA A 187 -3.21 12.27 -7.21
CA ALA A 187 -2.17 12.06 -6.21
C ALA A 187 -1.77 10.58 -6.07
N ALA A 188 -2.74 9.68 -6.12
CA ALA A 188 -2.48 8.24 -6.06
C ALA A 188 -1.76 7.71 -7.31
N LEU A 189 -2.10 8.20 -8.51
CA LEU A 189 -1.40 7.87 -9.76
C LEU A 189 0.04 8.40 -9.76
N GLU A 190 0.26 9.61 -9.24
CA GLU A 190 1.60 10.17 -9.11
C GLU A 190 2.47 9.35 -8.16
N ARG A 191 1.94 8.96 -7.01
CA ARG A 191 2.64 8.10 -6.04
C ARG A 191 3.00 6.75 -6.65
N TYR A 192 2.05 6.12 -7.33
CA TYR A 192 2.29 4.87 -8.07
C TYR A 192 3.44 5.02 -9.08
N LEU A 193 3.37 6.01 -9.94
CA LEU A 193 4.37 6.21 -10.99
C LEU A 193 5.76 6.52 -10.41
N ARG A 194 5.82 7.33 -9.36
CA ARG A 194 7.08 7.62 -8.64
C ARG A 194 7.72 6.33 -8.08
N ARG A 195 6.92 5.41 -7.53
CA ARG A 195 7.44 4.11 -7.07
C ARG A 195 7.96 3.26 -8.21
N VAL A 196 7.27 3.23 -9.35
CA VAL A 196 7.71 2.47 -10.52
C VAL A 196 9.06 2.99 -11.03
N VAL A 197 9.22 4.29 -11.18
CA VAL A 197 10.47 4.88 -11.69
C VAL A 197 11.59 4.92 -10.67
N SER A 198 11.31 4.83 -9.38
CA SER A 198 12.35 4.70 -8.34
C SER A 198 12.89 3.28 -8.21
N HIS A 199 12.22 2.29 -8.81
CA HIS A 199 12.65 0.90 -8.76
C HIS A 199 13.72 0.63 -9.85
N PRO A 200 14.95 0.21 -9.48
CA PRO A 200 16.06 0.14 -10.43
C PRO A 200 15.80 -0.78 -11.62
N THR A 201 15.14 -1.92 -11.41
CA THR A 201 14.81 -2.87 -12.49
C THR A 201 13.68 -2.36 -13.37
N MET A 202 12.63 -1.76 -12.78
CA MET A 202 11.46 -1.29 -13.54
C MET A 202 11.76 -0.02 -14.31
N LEU A 203 12.60 0.86 -13.78
CA LEU A 203 13.05 2.06 -14.49
C LEU A 203 13.70 1.73 -15.82
N GLN A 204 14.41 0.61 -15.91
CA GLN A 204 15.08 0.16 -17.13
C GLN A 204 14.15 -0.63 -18.09
N ASP A 205 12.93 -0.95 -17.66
CA ASP A 205 11.99 -1.69 -18.49
C ASP A 205 11.51 -0.82 -19.68
N PRO A 206 11.57 -1.34 -20.91
CA PRO A 206 11.14 -0.59 -22.09
C PRO A 206 9.68 -0.17 -22.08
N ASP A 207 8.79 -0.88 -21.38
CA ASP A 207 7.38 -0.49 -21.22
C ASP A 207 7.22 0.76 -20.36
N VAL A 208 8.07 0.96 -19.35
CA VAL A 208 8.10 2.20 -18.54
C VAL A 208 8.55 3.36 -19.41
N ARG A 209 9.60 3.17 -20.18
CA ARG A 209 10.07 4.20 -21.13
C ARG A 209 9.00 4.55 -22.16
N GLU A 210 8.35 3.54 -22.76
CA GLU A 210 7.24 3.75 -23.71
C GLU A 210 6.10 4.53 -23.07
N PHE A 211 5.73 4.17 -21.84
CA PHE A 211 4.70 4.87 -21.07
C PHE A 211 5.03 6.33 -20.81
N LEU A 212 6.28 6.67 -20.52
CA LEU A 212 6.69 8.04 -20.20
C LEU A 212 6.86 8.91 -21.47
N GLU A 213 7.33 8.34 -22.58
CA GLU A 213 7.85 9.11 -23.71
C GLU A 213 6.91 9.10 -24.94
N LYS A 214 6.20 7.99 -25.19
CA LYS A 214 5.39 7.84 -26.40
C LYS A 214 4.12 8.70 -26.33
N GLU A 215 3.86 9.49 -27.35
CA GLU A 215 2.73 10.42 -27.40
C GLU A 215 1.38 9.69 -27.27
N GLU A 216 1.17 8.63 -28.07
CA GLU A 216 0.00 7.77 -27.99
C GLU A 216 0.39 6.32 -27.72
N LEU A 217 -0.27 5.70 -26.74
CA LEU A 217 -0.15 4.27 -26.49
C LEU A 217 -1.15 3.49 -27.36
N PRO A 218 -0.79 2.29 -27.84
CA PRO A 218 -1.73 1.40 -28.49
C PRO A 218 -2.90 1.12 -27.53
N ARG A 219 -4.12 1.18 -28.04
CA ARG A 219 -5.28 0.77 -27.23
C ARG A 219 -5.08 -0.67 -26.79
N ALA A 220 -5.10 -0.93 -25.50
CA ALA A 220 -5.00 -2.28 -24.97
C ALA A 220 -6.16 -3.12 -25.53
N VAL A 221 -5.82 -4.03 -26.43
CA VAL A 221 -6.75 -5.00 -26.99
C VAL A 221 -6.94 -6.06 -25.91
N GLY A 222 -7.94 -5.90 -25.06
CA GLY A 222 -8.19 -6.88 -24.00
C GLY A 222 -8.74 -6.33 -22.68
N THR A 223 -8.90 -5.02 -22.53
CA THR A 223 -9.44 -4.43 -21.29
C THR A 223 -10.89 -4.81 -20.96
N GLN A 224 -11.54 -5.63 -21.80
CA GLN A 224 -12.86 -6.19 -21.47
C GLN A 224 -12.81 -7.36 -20.47
N THR A 225 -11.68 -8.03 -20.28
CA THR A 225 -11.52 -9.13 -19.33
C THR A 225 -10.97 -8.67 -17.96
N LEU A 226 -10.42 -7.48 -17.87
CA LEU A 226 -9.95 -6.88 -16.64
C LEU A 226 -10.88 -5.76 -16.17
N SER A 227 -12.15 -6.12 -15.93
CA SER A 227 -12.99 -5.37 -15.00
C SER A 227 -12.26 -5.31 -13.66
N GLY A 228 -12.44 -4.22 -12.87
CA GLY A 228 -11.84 -4.11 -11.53
C GLY A 228 -12.04 -5.36 -10.65
N ALA A 229 -13.07 -6.17 -10.98
CA ALA A 229 -13.27 -7.54 -10.46
C ALA A 229 -12.18 -8.54 -10.92
N GLY A 230 -11.52 -8.35 -12.06
CA GLY A 230 -10.45 -9.23 -12.53
C GLY A 230 -9.14 -8.97 -11.79
N ILE A 231 -8.79 -7.71 -11.57
CA ILE A 231 -7.60 -7.31 -10.79
C ILE A 231 -7.82 -7.68 -9.32
N LEU A 232 -9.01 -7.38 -8.76
CA LEU A 232 -9.39 -7.82 -7.41
C LEU A 232 -9.43 -9.34 -7.29
N LYS A 233 -9.89 -10.06 -8.34
CA LYS A 233 -9.81 -11.53 -8.41
C LYS A 233 -8.38 -12.03 -8.53
N MET A 234 -7.46 -11.33 -9.21
CA MET A 234 -6.04 -11.67 -9.19
C MET A 234 -5.44 -11.46 -7.79
N PHE A 235 -5.75 -10.34 -7.12
CA PHE A 235 -5.33 -10.10 -5.74
C PHE A 235 -6.02 -11.07 -4.76
N ASN A 236 -7.33 -11.29 -4.87
CA ASN A 236 -8.06 -12.21 -4.01
C ASN A 236 -7.77 -13.68 -4.36
N LYS A 237 -7.49 -14.02 -5.62
CA LYS A 237 -7.10 -15.38 -6.01
C LYS A 237 -5.70 -15.75 -5.52
N ALA A 238 -4.81 -14.76 -5.34
CA ALA A 238 -3.54 -14.97 -4.63
C ALA A 238 -3.80 -15.25 -3.14
N THR A 239 -4.73 -14.52 -2.50
CA THR A 239 -5.10 -14.73 -1.08
C THR A 239 -5.92 -16.01 -0.86
N ASP A 240 -6.89 -16.32 -1.72
CA ASP A 240 -7.73 -17.52 -1.61
C ASP A 240 -7.00 -18.83 -1.99
N ALA A 241 -6.01 -18.74 -2.89
CA ALA A 241 -5.20 -19.91 -3.25
C ALA A 241 -4.30 -20.37 -2.10
N VAL A 242 -3.84 -19.43 -1.25
CA VAL A 242 -3.02 -19.73 -0.06
C VAL A 242 -3.83 -20.46 1.00
N SER A 243 -5.11 -20.13 1.18
CA SER A 243 -6.00 -20.83 2.14
C SER A 243 -6.36 -22.26 1.74
N LYS A 244 -6.15 -22.64 0.47
CA LYS A 244 -6.50 -23.99 -0.04
C LYS A 244 -5.30 -24.90 -0.29
N MET A 245 -4.08 -24.40 -0.30
CA MET A 245 -2.87 -25.20 -0.42
C MET A 245 -2.28 -25.48 0.96
N THR A 246 -2.72 -26.55 1.60
CA THR A 246 -2.09 -27.15 2.80
C THR A 246 -0.74 -27.83 2.49
N ILE A 247 0.02 -27.31 1.54
CA ILE A 247 1.38 -27.80 1.29
C ILE A 247 2.29 -26.96 2.19
N LYS A 248 2.57 -27.49 3.37
CA LYS A 248 3.65 -26.95 4.20
C LYS A 248 4.97 -27.22 3.48
N MET A 249 5.52 -26.18 2.88
CA MET A 249 6.94 -26.16 2.58
C MET A 249 7.67 -26.34 3.91
N ASN A 250 8.51 -27.38 4.00
CA ASN A 250 9.42 -27.49 5.13
C ASN A 250 10.52 -26.44 4.90
N GLU A 251 10.27 -25.22 5.40
CA GLU A 251 11.18 -24.10 5.20
C GLU A 251 12.51 -24.38 5.93
N SER A 252 13.57 -24.42 5.18
CA SER A 252 14.92 -24.62 5.71
C SER A 252 15.58 -23.28 6.09
N ASP A 253 15.00 -22.18 5.64
CA ASP A 253 15.51 -20.83 5.83
C ASP A 253 14.56 -20.02 6.71
N ILE A 254 14.88 -19.98 8.00
CA ILE A 254 14.10 -19.33 9.05
C ILE A 254 13.77 -17.86 8.68
N TRP A 255 14.65 -17.17 7.96
CA TRP A 255 14.43 -15.78 7.55
C TRP A 255 13.11 -15.60 6.75
N PHE A 256 12.78 -16.54 5.86
CA PHE A 256 11.56 -16.44 5.06
C PHE A 256 10.29 -16.66 5.91
N GLU A 257 10.35 -17.54 6.87
CA GLU A 257 9.23 -17.79 7.79
C GLU A 257 8.99 -16.57 8.69
N GLU A 258 10.05 -16.04 9.32
CA GLU A 258 9.98 -14.86 10.18
C GLU A 258 9.48 -13.64 9.41
N LYS A 259 10.03 -13.38 8.21
CA LYS A 259 9.61 -12.23 7.40
C LYS A 259 8.18 -12.33 6.91
N LEU A 260 7.70 -13.50 6.53
CA LEU A 260 6.30 -13.67 6.16
C LEU A 260 5.37 -13.36 7.34
N GLN A 261 5.70 -13.84 8.53
CA GLN A 261 4.95 -13.55 9.75
C GLN A 261 4.97 -12.05 10.10
N GLU A 262 6.13 -11.39 9.97
CA GLU A 262 6.25 -9.94 10.15
C GLU A 262 5.32 -9.18 9.19
N VAL A 263 5.34 -9.53 7.89
CA VAL A 263 4.49 -8.92 6.86
C VAL A 263 3.00 -9.08 7.19
N GLU A 264 2.58 -10.25 7.66
CA GLU A 264 1.18 -10.52 8.02
C GLU A 264 0.75 -9.73 9.27
N CYS A 265 1.60 -9.68 10.29
CA CYS A 265 1.35 -8.89 11.49
C CYS A 265 1.29 -7.39 11.16
N GLU A 266 2.19 -6.91 10.29
CA GLU A 266 2.23 -5.51 9.89
C GLU A 266 0.99 -5.13 9.06
N ASP A 267 0.55 -5.98 8.12
CA ASP A 267 -0.68 -5.75 7.35
C ASP A 267 -1.88 -5.54 8.27
N GLN A 268 -2.04 -6.39 9.29
CA GLN A 268 -3.14 -6.27 10.26
C GLN A 268 -3.05 -4.97 11.07
N ARG A 269 -1.86 -4.59 11.53
CA ARG A 269 -1.63 -3.34 12.28
C ARG A 269 -1.94 -2.12 11.41
N LEU A 270 -1.47 -2.09 10.17
CA LEU A 270 -1.73 -0.98 9.26
C LEU A 270 -3.21 -0.86 8.90
N ARG A 271 -3.93 -1.97 8.73
CA ARG A 271 -5.39 -1.94 8.48
C ARG A 271 -6.16 -1.34 9.65
N LYS A 272 -5.83 -1.74 10.88
CA LYS A 272 -6.43 -1.15 12.08
C LYS A 272 -6.15 0.34 12.18
N LEU A 273 -4.90 0.74 11.98
CA LEU A 273 -4.52 2.15 12.01
C LEU A 273 -5.20 2.95 10.91
N HIS A 274 -5.28 2.42 9.69
CA HIS A 274 -5.95 3.06 8.56
C HIS A 274 -7.42 3.36 8.87
N ALA A 275 -8.16 2.40 9.43
CA ALA A 275 -9.55 2.59 9.82
C ALA A 275 -9.72 3.73 10.85
N VAL A 276 -8.83 3.79 11.85
CA VAL A 276 -8.83 4.88 12.84
C VAL A 276 -8.54 6.25 12.19
N VAL A 277 -7.57 6.31 11.28
CA VAL A 277 -7.23 7.56 10.58
C VAL A 277 -8.37 8.01 9.65
N GLU A 278 -9.05 7.09 8.95
CA GLU A 278 -10.24 7.44 8.16
C GLU A 278 -11.36 8.01 9.05
N THR A 279 -11.58 7.44 10.22
CA THR A 279 -12.52 7.97 11.21
C THR A 279 -12.11 9.37 11.65
N LEU A 280 -10.83 9.61 11.94
CA LEU A 280 -10.30 10.92 12.29
C LEU A 280 -10.56 11.95 11.18
N VAL A 281 -10.30 11.61 9.92
CA VAL A 281 -10.57 12.48 8.75
C VAL A 281 -12.04 12.86 8.69
N ASN A 282 -12.94 11.91 8.88
CA ASN A 282 -14.39 12.14 8.85
C ASN A 282 -14.82 13.08 9.99
N HIS A 283 -14.36 12.86 11.22
CA HIS A 283 -14.69 13.72 12.35
C HIS A 283 -14.16 15.14 12.18
N ARG A 284 -12.98 15.33 11.56
CA ARG A 284 -12.48 16.67 11.23
C ARG A 284 -13.34 17.38 10.17
N LYS A 285 -13.83 16.64 9.17
CA LYS A 285 -14.77 17.18 8.19
C LYS A 285 -16.10 17.58 8.83
N GLU A 286 -16.61 16.76 9.74
CA GLU A 286 -17.81 17.08 10.52
C GLU A 286 -17.61 18.30 11.41
N LEU A 287 -16.45 18.41 12.05
CA LEU A 287 -16.08 19.58 12.85
C LEU A 287 -16.05 20.85 11.99
N ALA A 288 -15.45 20.80 10.80
CA ALA A 288 -15.46 21.93 9.87
C ALA A 288 -16.88 22.36 9.50
N LEU A 289 -17.77 21.42 9.17
CA LEU A 289 -19.17 21.71 8.86
C LEU A 289 -19.93 22.34 10.04
N ASN A 290 -19.73 21.80 11.24
CA ASN A 290 -20.36 22.36 12.46
C ASN A 290 -19.82 23.75 12.79
N THR A 291 -18.53 24.00 12.58
CA THR A 291 -17.92 25.34 12.74
C THR A 291 -18.52 26.33 11.74
N ALA A 292 -18.71 25.94 10.47
CA ALA A 292 -19.37 26.76 9.46
C ALA A 292 -20.83 27.12 9.86
N GLN A 293 -21.57 26.17 10.40
CA GLN A 293 -22.94 26.41 10.88
C GLN A 293 -22.96 27.35 12.10
N PHE A 294 -22.01 27.17 13.01
CA PHE A 294 -21.83 28.05 14.16
C PHE A 294 -21.52 29.48 13.72
N ALA A 295 -20.56 29.67 12.81
CA ALA A 295 -20.23 30.97 12.25
C ALA A 295 -21.45 31.66 11.61
N LYS A 296 -22.23 30.93 10.82
CA LYS A 296 -23.45 31.44 10.20
C LYS A 296 -24.49 31.86 11.24
N SER A 297 -24.68 31.08 12.30
CA SER A 297 -25.62 31.42 13.38
C SER A 297 -25.18 32.66 14.16
N LEU A 298 -23.88 32.83 14.40
CA LEU A 298 -23.30 34.04 15.03
C LEU A 298 -23.52 35.28 14.16
N ALA A 299 -23.30 35.17 12.85
CA ALA A 299 -23.55 36.28 11.91
C ALA A 299 -25.01 36.69 11.87
N MET A 300 -25.94 35.72 11.90
CA MET A 300 -27.39 35.99 11.98
C MET A 300 -27.75 36.69 13.30
N LEU A 301 -27.23 36.21 14.42
CA LEU A 301 -27.48 36.82 15.72
C LEU A 301 -26.89 38.24 15.77
N GLY A 302 -25.65 38.45 15.31
CA GLY A 302 -25.04 39.75 15.24
C GLY A 302 -25.77 40.77 14.39
N SER A 303 -26.43 40.34 13.29
CA SER A 303 -27.21 41.19 12.42
C SER A 303 -28.56 41.63 13.03
N SER A 304 -29.07 40.88 14.00
CA SER A 304 -30.33 41.16 14.70
C SER A 304 -30.16 41.80 16.08
N GLU A 305 -28.91 42.00 16.52
CA GLU A 305 -28.59 42.55 17.84
C GLU A 305 -28.65 44.10 17.84
N ASP A 306 -29.40 44.64 18.79
CA ASP A 306 -29.55 46.09 18.93
C ASP A 306 -28.34 46.77 19.58
N ASN A 307 -27.60 46.07 20.46
CA ASN A 307 -26.39 46.60 21.06
C ASN A 307 -25.26 46.57 20.05
N THR A 308 -24.82 47.74 19.63
CA THR A 308 -23.79 47.94 18.58
C THR A 308 -22.46 47.26 18.90
N ALA A 309 -22.01 47.29 20.16
CA ALA A 309 -20.77 46.66 20.59
C ALA A 309 -20.86 45.11 20.51
N LEU A 310 -21.97 44.57 20.98
CA LEU A 310 -22.23 43.11 20.93
C LEU A 310 -22.45 42.65 19.48
N SER A 311 -23.25 43.36 18.68
CA SER A 311 -23.46 43.09 17.25
C SER A 311 -22.15 43.00 16.49
N ARG A 312 -21.25 43.97 16.69
CA ARG A 312 -19.90 44.00 16.11
C ARG A 312 -19.06 42.80 16.53
N ALA A 313 -19.02 42.50 17.83
CA ALA A 313 -18.26 41.37 18.36
C ALA A 313 -18.77 40.02 17.84
N LEU A 314 -20.08 39.82 17.77
CA LEU A 314 -20.68 38.60 17.20
C LEU A 314 -20.36 38.43 15.70
N SER A 315 -20.38 39.51 14.93
CA SER A 315 -20.02 39.48 13.51
C SER A 315 -18.55 39.15 13.31
N GLN A 316 -17.67 39.76 14.12
CA GLN A 316 -16.23 39.43 14.06
C GLN A 316 -15.91 38.03 14.54
N LEU A 317 -16.62 37.53 15.54
CA LEU A 317 -16.49 36.10 15.95
C LEU A 317 -16.92 35.19 14.82
N ALA A 318 -17.98 35.52 14.10
CA ALA A 318 -18.41 34.74 12.94
C ALA A 318 -17.31 34.69 11.86
N GLU A 319 -16.64 35.79 11.55
CA GLU A 319 -15.52 35.83 10.61
C GLU A 319 -14.32 35.00 11.08
N VAL A 320 -14.06 34.99 12.39
CA VAL A 320 -12.98 34.14 12.98
C VAL A 320 -13.35 32.67 12.83
N GLU A 321 -14.58 32.29 13.14
CA GLU A 321 -15.05 30.90 13.00
C GLU A 321 -15.05 30.42 11.53
N GLU A 322 -15.33 31.27 10.56
CA GLU A 322 -15.19 30.94 9.13
C GLU A 322 -13.71 30.62 8.76
N LYS A 323 -12.76 31.37 9.31
CA LYS A 323 -11.32 31.09 9.12
C LYS A 323 -10.90 29.79 9.81
N ILE A 324 -11.47 29.50 10.98
CA ILE A 324 -11.21 28.26 11.72
C ILE A 324 -11.81 27.06 10.98
N GLU A 325 -12.99 27.20 10.39
CA GLU A 325 -13.58 26.18 9.52
C GLU A 325 -12.62 25.78 8.39
N GLN A 326 -12.02 26.77 7.71
CA GLN A 326 -11.03 26.51 6.66
C GLN A 326 -9.82 25.74 7.18
N LEU A 327 -9.29 26.09 8.37
CA LEU A 327 -8.19 25.34 9.00
C LEU A 327 -8.58 23.89 9.29
N HIS A 328 -9.80 23.65 9.75
CA HIS A 328 -10.28 22.28 9.99
C HIS A 328 -10.41 21.49 8.70
N GLN A 329 -10.89 22.10 7.62
CA GLN A 329 -10.99 21.46 6.30
C GLN A 329 -9.61 21.14 5.71
N GLU A 330 -8.66 22.08 5.82
CA GLU A 330 -7.27 21.85 5.38
C GLU A 330 -6.60 20.73 6.19
N GLN A 331 -6.84 20.70 7.51
CA GLN A 331 -6.30 19.63 8.35
C GLN A 331 -6.90 18.26 8.00
N ALA A 332 -8.21 18.19 7.72
CA ALA A 332 -8.84 16.95 7.27
C ALA A 332 -8.22 16.44 5.94
N ASN A 333 -7.91 17.35 5.02
CA ASN A 333 -7.22 17.01 3.78
C ASN A 333 -5.78 16.52 4.04
N ASN A 334 -5.04 17.17 4.95
CA ASN A 334 -3.69 16.76 5.32
C ASN A 334 -3.70 15.37 5.99
N ASP A 335 -4.63 15.11 6.91
CA ASP A 335 -4.80 13.81 7.53
C ASP A 335 -5.06 12.71 6.48
N PHE A 336 -5.90 13.01 5.48
CA PHE A 336 -6.17 12.08 4.39
C PHE A 336 -4.95 11.84 3.52
N PHE A 337 -4.36 12.89 2.92
CA PHE A 337 -3.29 12.73 1.92
C PHE A 337 -1.95 12.30 2.54
N LEU A 338 -1.65 12.72 3.77
CA LEU A 338 -0.37 12.42 4.41
C LEU A 338 -0.40 11.12 5.23
N LEU A 339 -1.54 10.75 5.81
CA LEU A 339 -1.64 9.56 6.65
C LEU A 339 -2.51 8.45 6.03
N ALA A 340 -3.80 8.70 5.76
CA ALA A 340 -4.71 7.66 5.28
C ALA A 340 -4.24 7.04 3.96
N GLU A 341 -3.86 7.86 2.99
CA GLU A 341 -3.36 7.41 1.68
C GLU A 341 -2.03 6.67 1.77
N LEU A 342 -1.12 7.10 2.65
CA LEU A 342 0.14 6.38 2.90
C LEU A 342 -0.13 4.97 3.43
N LEU A 343 -1.00 4.86 4.45
CA LEU A 343 -1.35 3.57 5.05
C LEU A 343 -2.03 2.64 4.04
N ALA A 344 -2.99 3.16 3.27
CA ALA A 344 -3.65 2.40 2.22
C ALA A 344 -2.68 1.90 1.14
N ASP A 345 -1.70 2.71 0.78
CA ASP A 345 -0.67 2.37 -0.19
C ASP A 345 0.23 1.23 0.34
N TYR A 346 0.68 1.32 1.59
CA TYR A 346 1.50 0.27 2.20
C TYR A 346 0.74 -1.03 2.46
N ILE A 347 -0.57 -0.98 2.77
CA ILE A 347 -1.42 -2.17 2.84
C ILE A 347 -1.45 -2.91 1.49
N ARG A 348 -1.57 -2.17 0.38
CA ARG A 348 -1.51 -2.77 -0.97
C ARG A 348 -0.12 -3.33 -1.27
N LEU A 349 0.94 -2.63 -0.92
CA LEU A 349 2.32 -3.08 -1.12
C LEU A 349 2.63 -4.34 -0.30
N LEU A 350 2.21 -4.44 0.96
CA LEU A 350 2.37 -5.65 1.77
C LEU A 350 1.66 -6.86 1.16
N SER A 351 0.52 -6.65 0.52
CA SER A 351 -0.16 -7.71 -0.25
C SER A 351 0.68 -8.19 -1.43
N VAL A 352 1.40 -7.30 -2.12
CA VAL A 352 2.33 -7.66 -3.20
C VAL A 352 3.57 -8.37 -2.66
N VAL A 353 4.11 -7.92 -1.54
CA VAL A 353 5.23 -8.60 -0.85
C VAL A 353 4.84 -10.04 -0.52
N ARG A 354 3.66 -10.25 0.07
CA ARG A 354 3.13 -11.60 0.32
C ARG A 354 3.04 -12.43 -0.97
N GLY A 355 2.56 -11.83 -2.05
CA GLY A 355 2.50 -12.47 -3.37
C GLY A 355 3.86 -12.95 -3.89
N ALA A 356 4.95 -12.25 -3.58
CA ALA A 356 6.31 -12.68 -3.91
C ALA A 356 6.70 -13.94 -3.13
N PHE A 357 6.37 -14.04 -1.83
CA PHE A 357 6.58 -15.25 -1.04
C PHE A 357 5.76 -16.43 -1.58
N ASP A 358 4.51 -16.20 -2.00
CA ASP A 358 3.67 -17.22 -2.64
C ASP A 358 4.29 -17.71 -3.96
N GLN A 359 4.89 -16.82 -4.73
CA GLN A 359 5.57 -17.20 -5.97
C GLN A 359 6.81 -18.05 -5.70
N ARG A 360 7.57 -17.75 -4.64
CA ARG A 360 8.69 -18.59 -4.19
C ARG A 360 8.20 -20.00 -3.81
N MET A 361 7.10 -20.10 -3.07
CA MET A 361 6.48 -21.39 -2.71
C MET A 361 6.07 -22.20 -3.95
N LYS A 362 5.46 -21.56 -4.95
CA LYS A 362 5.11 -22.23 -6.22
C LYS A 362 6.34 -22.71 -6.98
N THR A 363 7.43 -21.96 -6.95
CA THR A 363 8.69 -22.35 -7.58
C THR A 363 9.31 -23.55 -6.87
N TRP A 364 9.29 -23.56 -5.55
CA TRP A 364 9.69 -24.70 -4.73
C TRP A 364 8.85 -25.95 -5.05
N GLN A 365 7.51 -25.81 -5.12
CA GLN A 365 6.61 -26.92 -5.44
C GLN A 365 6.94 -27.52 -6.81
N ARG A 366 7.19 -26.69 -7.81
CA ARG A 366 7.60 -27.13 -9.15
C ARG A 366 8.88 -27.95 -9.10
N TRP A 367 9.84 -27.54 -8.28
CA TRP A 367 11.10 -28.28 -8.08
C TRP A 367 10.85 -29.64 -7.41
N GLN A 368 10.03 -29.69 -6.35
CA GLN A 368 9.66 -30.94 -5.66
C GLN A 368 8.91 -31.91 -6.58
N ASP A 369 7.98 -31.41 -7.38
CA ASP A 369 7.25 -32.21 -8.36
C ASP A 369 8.19 -32.80 -9.42
N ALA A 370 9.17 -32.05 -9.88
CA ALA A 370 10.18 -32.54 -10.81
C ALA A 370 11.08 -33.63 -10.19
N GLN A 371 11.50 -33.46 -8.94
CA GLN A 371 12.25 -34.51 -8.22
C GLN A 371 11.44 -35.78 -8.10
N THR A 372 10.16 -35.66 -7.77
CA THR A 372 9.24 -36.83 -7.69
C THR A 372 9.09 -37.51 -9.04
N MET A 373 8.97 -36.76 -10.12
CA MET A 373 8.89 -37.32 -11.48
C MET A 373 10.19 -38.01 -11.88
N LEU A 374 11.35 -37.43 -11.58
CA LEU A 374 12.65 -38.03 -11.82
C LEU A 374 12.76 -39.37 -11.11
N GLN A 375 12.38 -39.46 -9.85
CA GLN A 375 12.37 -40.68 -9.08
C GLN A 375 11.49 -41.75 -9.73
N LYS A 376 10.28 -41.41 -10.17
CA LYS A 376 9.37 -42.33 -10.88
C LYS A 376 9.98 -42.83 -12.19
N LYS A 377 10.70 -41.98 -12.95
CA LYS A 377 11.37 -42.37 -14.19
C LYS A 377 12.53 -43.35 -13.93
N ARG A 378 13.32 -43.13 -12.89
CA ARG A 378 14.38 -44.06 -12.45
C ARG A 378 13.82 -45.42 -12.02
N GLU A 379 12.71 -45.43 -11.30
CA GLU A 379 12.03 -46.68 -10.94
C GLU A 379 11.50 -47.43 -12.16
N MET A 380 10.98 -46.71 -13.17
CA MET A 380 10.52 -47.31 -14.42
C MET A 380 11.67 -47.92 -15.21
N GLU A 381 12.82 -47.25 -15.30
CA GLU A 381 14.05 -47.79 -15.91
C GLU A 381 14.47 -49.10 -15.22
N ALA A 382 14.52 -49.07 -13.87
CA ALA A 382 14.84 -50.30 -13.11
C ALA A 382 13.90 -51.43 -13.39
N ARG A 383 12.58 -51.18 -13.51
CA ARG A 383 11.58 -52.23 -13.90
C ARG A 383 11.79 -52.74 -15.32
N LEU A 384 12.15 -51.86 -16.29
CA LEU A 384 12.44 -52.26 -17.68
C LEU A 384 13.70 -53.10 -17.79
N LEU A 385 14.74 -52.77 -16.99
CA LEU A 385 15.96 -53.58 -16.87
C LEU A 385 15.62 -55.01 -16.36
N TRP A 386 14.84 -55.08 -15.29
CA TRP A 386 14.44 -56.35 -14.71
C TRP A 386 13.57 -57.20 -15.65
N ALA A 387 12.70 -56.53 -16.43
CA ALA A 387 11.82 -57.19 -17.42
C ALA A 387 12.53 -57.54 -18.75
N ASN A 388 13.82 -57.24 -18.89
CA ASN A 388 14.65 -57.47 -20.07
C ASN A 388 14.03 -56.92 -21.37
N LYS A 389 13.60 -55.62 -21.35
CA LYS A 389 12.99 -54.91 -22.48
C LYS A 389 13.96 -53.84 -23.05
N PRO A 390 14.96 -54.22 -23.87
CA PRO A 390 15.98 -53.29 -24.31
C PRO A 390 15.44 -52.20 -25.23
N ASP A 391 14.38 -52.44 -25.99
CA ASP A 391 13.80 -51.49 -26.95
C ASP A 391 13.25 -50.21 -26.29
N LYS A 392 12.79 -50.31 -25.01
CA LYS A 392 12.27 -49.17 -24.24
C LYS A 392 13.29 -48.56 -23.29
N LEU A 393 14.42 -49.21 -23.11
CA LEU A 393 15.43 -48.76 -22.14
C LEU A 393 16.09 -47.44 -22.54
N GLN A 394 16.39 -47.27 -23.84
CA GLN A 394 17.02 -46.03 -24.35
C GLN A 394 16.08 -44.83 -24.14
N GLN A 395 14.79 -45.01 -24.48
CA GLN A 395 13.79 -43.96 -24.24
C GLN A 395 13.70 -43.58 -22.74
N ALA A 396 13.70 -44.58 -21.85
CA ALA A 396 13.67 -44.33 -20.40
C ALA A 396 14.90 -43.57 -19.91
N LYS A 397 16.09 -43.83 -20.45
CA LYS A 397 17.31 -43.09 -20.14
C LYS A 397 17.26 -41.64 -20.63
N ASP A 398 16.75 -41.43 -21.85
CA ASP A 398 16.58 -40.10 -22.43
C ASP A 398 15.59 -39.25 -21.57
N GLU A 399 14.47 -39.85 -21.14
CA GLU A 399 13.51 -39.20 -20.24
C GLU A 399 14.12 -38.89 -18.85
N ILE A 400 14.97 -39.77 -18.30
CA ILE A 400 15.69 -39.50 -17.05
C ILE A 400 16.61 -38.29 -17.21
N SER A 401 17.41 -38.25 -18.29
CA SER A 401 18.31 -37.15 -18.58
C SER A 401 17.55 -35.81 -18.73
N GLU A 402 16.40 -35.82 -19.40
CA GLU A 402 15.54 -34.66 -19.52
C GLU A 402 15.05 -34.16 -18.13
N TRP A 403 14.55 -35.09 -17.28
CA TRP A 403 14.08 -34.72 -15.94
C TRP A 403 15.19 -34.32 -14.99
N GLU A 404 16.39 -34.84 -15.11
CA GLU A 404 17.58 -34.38 -14.37
C GLU A 404 17.91 -32.92 -14.72
N SER A 405 17.86 -32.60 -16.01
CA SER A 405 18.05 -31.21 -16.47
C SER A 405 16.98 -30.27 -15.93
N ARG A 406 15.70 -30.70 -15.92
CA ARG A 406 14.59 -29.92 -15.37
C ARG A 406 14.71 -29.71 -13.86
N VAL A 407 15.09 -30.74 -13.10
CA VAL A 407 15.32 -30.64 -11.65
C VAL A 407 16.38 -29.59 -11.36
N THR A 408 17.52 -29.67 -12.04
CA THR A 408 18.61 -28.71 -11.89
C THR A 408 18.21 -27.28 -12.26
N GLN A 409 17.39 -27.12 -13.32
CA GLN A 409 16.89 -25.81 -13.71
C GLN A 409 15.92 -25.24 -12.67
N TYR A 410 14.99 -26.03 -12.14
CA TYR A 410 14.00 -25.57 -11.16
C TYR A 410 14.64 -25.26 -9.78
N GLU A 411 15.67 -26.00 -9.43
CA GLU A 411 16.50 -25.69 -8.25
C GLU A 411 17.16 -24.31 -8.37
N ARG A 412 17.81 -24.03 -9.50
CA ARG A 412 18.41 -22.71 -9.78
C ARG A 412 17.36 -21.60 -9.79
N ASP A 413 16.17 -21.86 -10.35
CA ASP A 413 15.07 -20.90 -10.35
C ASP A 413 14.61 -20.59 -8.93
N PHE A 414 14.52 -21.58 -8.04
CA PHE A 414 14.18 -21.40 -6.64
C PHE A 414 15.24 -20.61 -5.87
N GLU A 415 16.52 -20.89 -6.08
CA GLU A 415 17.62 -20.13 -5.48
C GLU A 415 17.63 -18.67 -5.96
N ARG A 416 17.42 -18.48 -7.25
CA ARG A 416 17.37 -17.13 -7.86
C ARG A 416 16.22 -16.31 -7.30
N ILE A 417 14.99 -16.85 -7.28
CA ILE A 417 13.83 -16.13 -6.75
C ILE A 417 13.99 -15.82 -5.26
N SER A 418 14.57 -16.73 -4.49
CA SER A 418 14.87 -16.53 -3.07
C SER A 418 15.82 -15.35 -2.86
N THR A 419 16.86 -15.28 -3.67
CA THR A 419 17.83 -14.17 -3.63
C THR A 419 17.18 -12.83 -4.03
N VAL A 420 16.35 -12.82 -5.07
CA VAL A 420 15.64 -11.61 -5.51
C VAL A 420 14.70 -11.12 -4.41
N ILE A 421 13.89 -12.02 -3.82
CA ILE A 421 12.93 -11.63 -2.76
C ILE A 421 13.65 -11.04 -1.55
N ARG A 422 14.79 -11.59 -1.12
CA ARG A 422 15.59 -11.00 -0.03
C ARG A 422 15.97 -9.56 -0.32
N LYS A 423 16.54 -9.29 -1.50
CA LYS A 423 16.92 -7.94 -1.93
C LYS A 423 15.71 -7.00 -2.00
N GLU A 424 14.60 -7.47 -2.56
CA GLU A 424 13.37 -6.70 -2.69
C GLU A 424 12.74 -6.35 -1.34
N VAL A 425 12.72 -7.28 -0.39
CA VAL A 425 12.18 -7.02 0.96
C VAL A 425 13.05 -6.00 1.70
N ILE A 426 14.38 -6.13 1.64
CA ILE A 426 15.31 -5.16 2.26
C ILE A 426 15.08 -3.76 1.66
N ARG A 427 15.00 -3.66 0.32
CA ARG A 427 14.72 -2.39 -0.36
C ARG A 427 13.36 -1.83 0.05
N PHE A 428 12.33 -2.67 0.09
CA PHE A 428 10.99 -2.28 0.52
C PHE A 428 10.98 -1.72 1.95
N GLU A 429 11.64 -2.35 2.90
CA GLU A 429 11.72 -1.89 4.30
C GLU A 429 12.44 -0.53 4.41
N LYS A 430 13.51 -0.33 3.66
CA LYS A 430 14.26 0.94 3.60
C LYS A 430 13.39 2.07 3.03
N GLU A 431 12.71 1.81 1.90
CA GLU A 431 11.79 2.77 1.28
C GLU A 431 10.61 3.10 2.20
N LYS A 432 10.03 2.09 2.85
CA LYS A 432 8.95 2.27 3.82
C LYS A 432 9.36 3.20 4.97
N SER A 433 10.49 2.94 5.59
CA SER A 433 10.99 3.77 6.70
C SER A 433 11.22 5.22 6.26
N LYS A 434 11.76 5.43 5.06
CA LYS A 434 11.96 6.77 4.49
C LYS A 434 10.62 7.48 4.23
N ASP A 435 9.67 6.78 3.62
CA ASP A 435 8.35 7.33 3.30
C ASP A 435 7.58 7.70 4.56
N PHE A 436 7.54 6.80 5.55
CA PHE A 436 6.87 7.07 6.82
C PHE A 436 7.48 8.28 7.52
N ARG A 437 8.81 8.34 7.63
CA ARG A 437 9.50 9.50 8.20
C ARG A 437 9.08 10.80 7.49
N ASN A 438 9.13 10.83 6.17
CA ASN A 438 8.83 12.04 5.40
C ASN A 438 7.36 12.47 5.57
N HIS A 439 6.43 11.52 5.54
CA HIS A 439 5.00 11.81 5.67
C HIS A 439 4.63 12.24 7.09
N VAL A 440 5.17 11.57 8.12
CA VAL A 440 4.95 11.95 9.53
C VAL A 440 5.54 13.34 9.80
N THR A 441 6.75 13.61 9.33
CA THR A 441 7.36 14.95 9.46
C THR A 441 6.47 16.00 8.80
N LYS A 442 6.04 15.77 7.56
CA LYS A 442 5.16 16.72 6.84
C LYS A 442 3.81 16.89 7.53
N TYR A 443 3.23 15.82 8.04
CA TYR A 443 2.00 15.86 8.82
C TYR A 443 2.16 16.75 10.05
N LEU A 444 3.23 16.58 10.84
CA LEU A 444 3.50 17.38 12.02
C LEU A 444 3.76 18.86 11.69
N GLU A 445 4.47 19.16 10.61
CA GLU A 445 4.69 20.52 10.12
C GLU A 445 3.37 21.23 9.78
N THR A 446 2.48 20.53 9.05
CA THR A 446 1.17 21.08 8.69
C THR A 446 0.27 21.26 9.91
N LEU A 447 0.26 20.30 10.83
CA LEU A 447 -0.50 20.38 12.08
C LEU A 447 -0.02 21.56 12.94
N LEU A 448 1.28 21.71 13.11
CA LEU A 448 1.87 22.79 13.89
C LEU A 448 1.53 24.16 13.28
N THR A 449 1.64 24.30 11.96
CA THR A 449 1.26 25.53 11.25
C THR A 449 -0.21 25.87 11.45
N SER A 450 -1.10 24.89 11.33
CA SER A 450 -2.54 25.06 11.56
C SER A 450 -2.84 25.53 12.99
N GLN A 451 -2.21 24.90 14.01
CA GLN A 451 -2.39 25.28 15.41
C GLN A 451 -1.87 26.69 15.71
N GLN A 452 -0.72 27.04 15.17
CA GLN A 452 -0.18 28.40 15.32
C GLN A 452 -1.10 29.46 14.69
N GLN A 453 -1.70 29.17 13.55
CA GLN A 453 -2.64 30.07 12.91
C GLN A 453 -3.94 30.19 13.69
N LEU A 454 -4.44 29.11 14.27
CA LEU A 454 -5.60 29.11 15.17
C LEU A 454 -5.38 30.01 16.37
N VAL A 455 -4.23 29.91 17.03
CA VAL A 455 -3.87 30.77 18.17
C VAL A 455 -3.88 32.26 17.75
N LYS A 456 -3.28 32.59 16.59
CA LYS A 456 -3.29 33.98 16.08
C LYS A 456 -4.70 34.52 15.86
N TYR A 457 -5.64 33.73 15.39
CA TYR A 457 -7.03 34.17 15.22
C TYR A 457 -7.69 34.47 16.56
N TRP A 458 -7.47 33.65 17.58
CA TRP A 458 -7.99 33.93 18.93
C TRP A 458 -7.33 35.13 19.60
N GLU A 459 -6.02 35.29 19.47
CA GLU A 459 -5.28 36.43 19.99
C GLU A 459 -5.75 37.74 19.35
N ALA A 460 -6.03 37.75 18.06
CA ALA A 460 -6.53 38.93 17.35
C ALA A 460 -7.97 39.28 17.76
N PHE A 461 -8.82 38.31 18.05
CA PHE A 461 -10.22 38.53 18.44
C PHE A 461 -10.40 38.90 19.92
N LEU A 462 -9.55 38.43 20.81
CA LEU A 462 -9.69 38.60 22.27
C LEU A 462 -9.87 40.04 22.72
N PRO A 463 -9.17 41.05 22.18
CA PRO A 463 -9.39 42.49 22.50
C PRO A 463 -10.80 42.95 22.15
N GLU A 464 -11.35 42.57 21.03
CA GLU A 464 -12.71 42.94 20.57
C GLU A 464 -13.76 42.32 21.50
N ALA A 465 -13.59 41.08 21.92
CA ALA A 465 -14.47 40.42 22.89
C ALA A 465 -14.45 41.15 24.27
N LYS A 466 -13.30 41.65 24.71
CA LYS A 466 -13.14 42.44 25.95
C LYS A 466 -13.74 43.84 25.87
N ALA A 467 -13.94 44.37 24.68
CA ALA A 467 -14.52 45.70 24.44
C ALA A 467 -16.06 45.71 24.48
N ILE A 468 -16.72 44.55 24.65
CA ILE A 468 -18.16 44.46 24.88
C ILE A 468 -18.47 45.04 26.25
N SER A 469 -19.17 46.16 26.29
CA SER A 469 -19.56 46.82 27.55
C SER A 469 -21.08 46.92 27.67
#